data_73c801e10413770c0d8df6a5d5bb6016
#
_entry.id   73c801e10413770c0d8df6a5d5bb6016
#
_cell.length_a   1.000
_cell.length_b   1.000
_cell.length_c   1.000
_cell.angle_alpha   90.00
_cell.angle_beta   90.00
_cell.angle_gamma   90.00
#
_symmetry.space_group_name_H-M   'P 1'
#
loop_
_entity.id
_entity.type
_entity.pdbx_description
1 polymer ?
#
loop_
_entity_poly.entity_id
_entity_poly.type
_entity_poly.pdbx_seq_one_letter_code
_entity_poly.pdbx_strand_id
1 'polypeptide(L)'
;MRDNGWMLEFTLRGGPGSSAEAELEVKRSRFLCRVTRVETEDEARDAIESARKTHWDARHHCSAFVIGSATEPSQIRRSNDDGEPSGTAGRPILDVVHGRNLIDCVAVVSRYFGGTLLGTVGLIRAYSDAVALAVDDARNQNGLVTRERRELFRLALAHSDAGRVEAELRQHGVTVLGTEYGALAITTIAVAAADAAAVGERVAGITSG
;
A
#
# COMPACT_ATOMS: atom_id res chain seq x y z
N MET A 1 -26.52 7.60 5.33
CA MET A 1 -25.19 7.30 4.82
C MET A 1 -24.24 8.21 5.54
N ARG A 2 -23.54 7.76 6.57
CA ARG A 2 -22.57 8.58 7.30
C ARG A 2 -21.24 8.40 6.58
N ASP A 3 -20.80 9.47 5.94
CA ASP A 3 -19.46 9.60 5.38
C ASP A 3 -18.46 9.61 6.56
N ASN A 4 -18.05 8.43 7.00
CA ASN A 4 -16.92 8.31 7.90
C ASN A 4 -15.70 8.58 7.05
N GLY A 5 -15.06 9.74 7.21
CA GLY A 5 -13.95 10.27 6.42
C GLY A 5 -12.66 9.44 6.41
N TRP A 6 -12.77 8.14 6.28
CA TRP A 6 -11.66 7.23 6.07
C TRP A 6 -11.39 7.16 4.57
N MET A 7 -10.35 7.82 4.13
CA MET A 7 -9.85 7.68 2.76
C MET A 7 -9.47 6.21 2.55
N LEU A 8 -10.09 5.55 1.56
CA LEU A 8 -9.70 4.18 1.19
C LEU A 8 -8.24 4.18 0.72
N GLU A 9 -7.43 3.38 1.37
CA GLU A 9 -6.04 3.15 1.00
C GLU A 9 -5.93 1.91 0.13
N PHE A 10 -5.00 1.94 -0.82
CA PHE A 10 -4.79 0.87 -1.78
C PHE A 10 -3.34 0.39 -1.71
N THR A 11 -3.12 -0.87 -2.08
CA THR A 11 -1.80 -1.42 -2.34
C THR A 11 -1.88 -2.38 -3.52
N LEU A 12 -0.72 -2.79 -4.05
CA LEU A 12 -0.68 -3.78 -5.12
C LEU A 12 -1.13 -5.16 -4.61
N ARG A 13 -1.91 -5.85 -5.43
CA ARG A 13 -2.35 -7.23 -5.20
C ARG A 13 -1.15 -8.18 -5.28
N GLY A 14 -1.17 -9.26 -4.52
CA GLY A 14 -0.19 -10.35 -4.60
C GLY A 14 0.85 -10.38 -3.49
N GLY A 15 0.96 -9.34 -2.65
CA GLY A 15 1.93 -9.31 -1.53
C GLY A 15 3.26 -8.62 -1.91
N PRO A 16 4.22 -8.55 -0.95
CA PRO A 16 5.53 -7.94 -1.17
C PRO A 16 6.23 -8.50 -2.41
N GLY A 17 6.86 -7.62 -3.20
CA GLY A 17 7.52 -7.96 -4.46
C GLY A 17 6.61 -7.95 -5.71
N SER A 18 5.27 -7.95 -5.55
CA SER A 18 4.38 -7.77 -6.71
C SER A 18 4.54 -6.36 -7.29
N SER A 19 4.48 -6.24 -8.61
CA SER A 19 4.74 -4.97 -9.29
C SER A 19 3.78 -4.68 -10.42
N ALA A 20 3.65 -3.40 -10.74
CA ALA A 20 3.03 -2.87 -11.94
C ALA A 20 4.03 -2.00 -12.69
N GLU A 21 3.99 -2.03 -14.01
CA GLU A 21 4.95 -1.34 -14.86
C GLU A 21 4.24 -0.56 -15.96
N ALA A 22 4.84 0.58 -16.33
CA ALA A 22 4.45 1.34 -17.50
C ALA A 22 5.64 2.05 -18.10
N GLU A 23 5.58 2.33 -19.39
CA GLU A 23 6.56 3.13 -20.11
C GLU A 23 5.88 4.35 -20.71
N LEU A 24 6.49 5.51 -20.53
CA LEU A 24 6.07 6.77 -21.11
C LEU A 24 7.22 7.38 -21.91
N GLU A 25 6.95 7.82 -23.15
CA GLU A 25 7.91 8.57 -23.96
C GLU A 25 7.50 10.05 -24.04
N VAL A 26 8.43 10.96 -23.72
CA VAL A 26 8.25 12.40 -23.84
C VAL A 26 9.47 13.00 -24.52
N LYS A 27 9.30 13.60 -25.71
CA LYS A 27 10.38 14.19 -26.52
C LYS A 27 11.59 13.26 -26.67
N ARG A 28 11.35 12.01 -26.97
CA ARG A 28 12.34 10.92 -27.11
C ARG A 28 13.03 10.49 -25.81
N SER A 29 12.75 11.12 -24.68
CA SER A 29 13.16 10.59 -23.38
C SER A 29 12.15 9.51 -22.97
N ARG A 30 12.66 8.36 -22.49
CA ARG A 30 11.83 7.24 -22.02
C ARG A 30 11.86 7.22 -20.50
N PHE A 31 10.69 7.04 -19.90
CA PHE A 31 10.47 6.95 -18.47
C PHE A 31 9.82 5.60 -18.19
N LEU A 32 10.59 4.67 -17.62
CA LEU A 32 10.12 3.33 -17.26
C LEU A 32 9.78 3.36 -15.78
N CYS A 33 8.51 3.29 -15.48
CA CYS A 33 8.01 3.25 -14.12
C CYS A 33 7.75 1.82 -13.69
N ARG A 34 8.27 1.45 -12.51
CA ARG A 34 7.87 0.24 -11.79
C ARG A 34 7.38 0.64 -10.41
N VAL A 35 6.14 0.27 -10.10
CA VAL A 35 5.58 0.37 -8.75
C VAL A 35 5.61 -1.02 -8.14
N THR A 36 6.28 -1.19 -7.01
CA THR A 36 6.45 -2.49 -6.33
C THR A 36 5.84 -2.41 -4.94
N ARG A 37 5.11 -3.44 -4.53
CA ARG A 37 4.62 -3.58 -3.16
C ARG A 37 5.78 -3.91 -2.23
N VAL A 38 5.88 -3.14 -1.14
CA VAL A 38 6.89 -3.28 -0.09
C VAL A 38 6.23 -3.02 1.27
N GLU A 39 6.74 -3.66 2.31
CA GLU A 39 6.23 -3.49 3.68
C GLU A 39 7.31 -2.92 4.61
N THR A 40 8.57 -2.84 4.13
CA THR A 40 9.71 -2.32 4.89
C THR A 40 10.57 -1.37 4.05
N GLU A 41 11.35 -0.51 4.73
CA GLU A 41 12.33 0.36 4.04
C GLU A 41 13.43 -0.44 3.31
N ASP A 42 13.81 -1.58 3.85
CA ASP A 42 14.84 -2.43 3.23
C ASP A 42 14.33 -3.02 1.92
N GLU A 43 13.10 -3.53 1.89
CA GLU A 43 12.45 -3.98 0.64
C GLU A 43 12.35 -2.84 -0.38
N ALA A 44 12.04 -1.61 0.06
CA ALA A 44 12.01 -0.47 -0.84
C ALA A 44 13.39 -0.15 -1.43
N ARG A 45 14.46 -0.22 -0.62
CA ARG A 45 15.84 -0.05 -1.08
C ARG A 45 16.25 -1.15 -2.06
N ASP A 46 15.91 -2.39 -1.76
CA ASP A 46 16.18 -3.53 -2.65
C ASP A 46 15.50 -3.39 -4.01
N ALA A 47 14.25 -2.91 -4.03
CA ALA A 47 13.54 -2.64 -5.27
C ALA A 47 14.22 -1.50 -6.09
N ILE A 48 14.70 -0.44 -5.44
CA ILE A 48 15.44 0.64 -6.09
C ILE A 48 16.75 0.10 -6.68
N GLU A 49 17.51 -0.69 -5.92
CA GLU A 49 18.76 -1.28 -6.39
C GLU A 49 18.52 -2.32 -7.52
N SER A 50 17.41 -3.06 -7.46
CA SER A 50 17.00 -3.94 -8.56
C SER A 50 16.74 -3.16 -9.86
N ALA A 51 16.05 -2.02 -9.77
CA ALA A 51 15.82 -1.15 -10.91
C ALA A 51 17.14 -0.60 -11.49
N ARG A 52 18.09 -0.20 -10.63
CA ARG A 52 19.45 0.24 -11.05
C ARG A 52 20.20 -0.86 -11.79
N LYS A 53 20.13 -2.11 -11.33
CA LYS A 53 20.77 -3.25 -11.99
C LYS A 53 20.11 -3.59 -13.32
N THR A 54 18.78 -3.56 -13.37
CA THR A 54 18.01 -3.90 -14.59
C THR A 54 18.20 -2.85 -15.67
N HIS A 55 18.24 -1.57 -15.31
CA HIS A 55 18.35 -0.43 -16.21
C HIS A 55 19.68 0.31 -16.00
N TRP A 56 20.77 -0.44 -15.93
CA TRP A 56 22.12 0.04 -15.57
C TRP A 56 22.62 1.18 -16.46
N ASP A 57 22.12 1.29 -17.69
CA ASP A 57 22.43 2.31 -18.68
C ASP A 57 21.48 3.51 -18.64
N ALA A 58 20.43 3.48 -17.80
CA ALA A 58 19.58 4.64 -17.56
C ALA A 58 20.34 5.69 -16.74
N ARG A 59 20.09 6.96 -17.03
CA ARG A 59 20.82 8.07 -16.42
C ARG A 59 20.39 8.38 -15.00
N HIS A 60 19.11 8.16 -14.68
CA HIS A 60 18.50 8.46 -13.39
C HIS A 60 17.50 7.36 -12.99
N HIS A 61 17.44 7.05 -11.69
CA HIS A 61 16.47 6.13 -11.08
C HIS A 61 15.79 6.86 -9.91
N CYS A 62 14.93 7.81 -10.30
CA CYS A 62 14.21 8.60 -9.31
C CYS A 62 13.15 7.76 -8.62
N SER A 63 12.96 7.97 -7.33
CA SER A 63 12.09 7.10 -6.55
C SER A 63 11.32 7.82 -5.46
N ALA A 64 10.20 7.23 -5.06
CA ALA A 64 9.52 7.54 -3.81
C ALA A 64 8.86 6.30 -3.24
N PHE A 65 8.76 6.23 -1.91
CA PHE A 65 8.03 5.16 -1.25
C PHE A 65 7.17 5.68 -0.10
N VAL A 66 6.10 4.95 0.15
CA VAL A 66 5.16 5.14 1.27
C VAL A 66 4.96 3.80 1.94
N ILE A 67 5.23 3.71 3.23
CA ILE A 67 5.07 2.50 4.04
C ILE A 67 4.21 2.83 5.25
N GLY A 68 3.20 2.02 5.49
CA GLY A 68 2.21 2.23 6.55
C GLY A 68 1.05 3.13 6.15
N SER A 69 -0.02 3.10 6.94
CA SER A 69 -1.24 3.87 6.70
C SER A 69 -1.06 5.37 6.95
N ALA A 70 -1.74 6.22 6.19
CA ALA A 70 -1.78 7.67 6.40
C ALA A 70 -2.38 8.07 7.76
N THR A 71 -3.12 7.17 8.40
CA THR A 71 -3.69 7.38 9.73
C THR A 71 -2.72 7.06 10.87
N GLU A 72 -1.54 6.50 10.55
CA GLU A 72 -0.54 6.11 11.54
C GLU A 72 0.58 7.15 11.65
N PRO A 73 0.97 7.56 12.87
CA PRO A 73 2.12 8.44 13.09
C PRO A 73 3.45 7.83 12.60
N SER A 74 3.48 6.50 12.47
CA SER A 74 4.64 5.73 12.02
C SER A 74 4.77 5.65 10.50
N GLN A 75 3.85 6.25 9.72
CA GLN A 75 3.96 6.22 8.27
C GLN A 75 5.28 6.82 7.79
N ILE A 76 5.98 6.06 6.96
CA ILE A 76 7.26 6.47 6.37
C ILE A 76 7.02 6.94 4.94
N ARG A 77 7.51 8.14 4.62
CA ARG A 77 7.51 8.71 3.26
C ARG A 77 8.91 9.17 2.92
N ARG A 78 9.43 8.76 1.78
CA ARG A 78 10.73 9.19 1.27
C ARG A 78 10.66 9.42 -0.23
N SER A 79 11.51 10.31 -0.74
CA SER A 79 11.68 10.56 -2.16
C SER A 79 13.12 10.90 -2.50
N ASN A 80 13.54 10.59 -3.73
CA ASN A 80 14.90 10.84 -4.22
C ASN A 80 14.85 11.23 -5.69
N ASP A 81 15.50 12.35 -6.03
CA ASP A 81 15.62 12.86 -7.39
C ASP A 81 16.76 12.20 -8.19
N ASP A 82 17.65 11.45 -7.56
CA ASP A 82 18.75 10.68 -8.18
C ASP A 82 19.53 11.46 -9.24
N GLY A 83 19.91 12.70 -8.92
CA GLY A 83 20.69 13.59 -9.81
C GLY A 83 19.87 14.38 -10.82
N GLU A 84 18.57 14.26 -10.90
CA GLU A 84 17.70 15.25 -11.55
C GLU A 84 17.69 16.57 -10.74
N PRO A 85 17.29 17.70 -11.33
CA PRO A 85 17.15 18.93 -10.58
C PRO A 85 16.23 18.77 -9.37
N SER A 86 16.62 19.33 -8.23
CA SER A 86 15.92 19.16 -6.96
C SER A 86 14.41 19.41 -7.06
N GLY A 87 13.61 18.45 -6.58
CA GLY A 87 12.16 18.53 -6.56
C GLY A 87 11.46 18.29 -7.91
N THR A 88 12.19 17.87 -8.96
CA THR A 88 11.61 17.67 -10.29
C THR A 88 11.21 16.24 -10.60
N ALA A 89 11.59 15.29 -9.75
CA ALA A 89 11.33 13.88 -9.95
C ALA A 89 10.79 13.19 -8.69
N GLY A 90 11.58 13.06 -7.63
CA GLY A 90 11.21 12.32 -6.45
C GLY A 90 9.95 12.85 -5.76
N ARG A 91 9.82 14.18 -5.60
CA ARG A 91 8.63 14.80 -5.04
C ARG A 91 7.39 14.60 -5.92
N PRO A 92 7.41 14.84 -7.24
CA PRO A 92 6.31 14.51 -8.15
C PRO A 92 5.85 13.05 -8.09
N ILE A 93 6.80 12.09 -8.01
CA ILE A 93 6.49 10.67 -7.83
C ILE A 93 5.70 10.47 -6.52
N LEU A 94 6.21 11.02 -5.41
CA LEU A 94 5.57 10.90 -4.10
C LEU A 94 4.16 11.51 -4.08
N ASP A 95 3.98 12.66 -4.72
CA ASP A 95 2.70 13.35 -4.77
C ASP A 95 1.64 12.53 -5.54
N VAL A 96 2.03 11.80 -6.60
CA VAL A 96 1.11 10.89 -7.32
C VAL A 96 0.77 9.68 -6.46
N VAL A 97 1.74 9.03 -5.83
CA VAL A 97 1.51 7.88 -4.93
C VAL A 97 0.52 8.28 -3.83
N HIS A 98 0.77 9.42 -3.18
CA HIS A 98 -0.10 9.95 -2.14
C HIS A 98 -1.50 10.32 -2.68
N GLY A 99 -1.58 11.04 -3.81
CA GLY A 99 -2.85 11.46 -4.41
C GLY A 99 -3.73 10.30 -4.91
N ARG A 100 -3.13 9.12 -5.11
CA ARG A 100 -3.83 7.88 -5.45
C ARG A 100 -4.16 7.02 -4.23
N ASN A 101 -3.86 7.51 -3.02
CA ASN A 101 -3.99 6.79 -1.75
C ASN A 101 -3.25 5.43 -1.77
N LEU A 102 -2.13 5.35 -2.49
CA LEU A 102 -1.30 4.16 -2.48
C LEU A 102 -0.40 4.15 -1.24
N ILE A 103 -0.36 3.02 -0.58
CA ILE A 103 0.50 2.74 0.56
C ILE A 103 1.21 1.40 0.37
N ASP A 104 2.20 1.14 1.21
CA ASP A 104 3.01 -0.07 1.17
C ASP A 104 3.58 -0.30 -0.23
N CYS A 105 4.18 0.73 -0.81
CA CYS A 105 4.76 0.67 -2.14
C CYS A 105 5.97 1.58 -2.33
N VAL A 106 6.82 1.20 -3.27
CA VAL A 106 7.87 2.03 -3.86
C VAL A 106 7.62 2.19 -5.35
N ALA A 107 7.67 3.43 -5.83
CA ALA A 107 7.69 3.75 -7.25
C ALA A 107 9.10 4.15 -7.66
N VAL A 108 9.66 3.48 -8.66
CA VAL A 108 10.96 3.79 -9.26
C VAL A 108 10.75 4.13 -10.73
N VAL A 109 11.25 5.29 -11.15
CA VAL A 109 11.21 5.72 -12.55
C VAL A 109 12.63 5.81 -13.08
N SER A 110 12.97 4.87 -13.98
CA SER A 110 14.25 4.86 -14.70
C SER A 110 14.13 5.69 -15.97
N ARG A 111 14.98 6.71 -16.12
CA ARG A 111 14.94 7.63 -17.27
C ARG A 111 16.09 7.43 -18.21
N TYR A 112 15.76 7.30 -19.49
CA TYR A 112 16.68 7.37 -20.62
C TYR A 112 16.55 8.72 -21.32
N PHE A 113 17.64 9.47 -21.42
CA PHE A 113 17.64 10.81 -22.02
C PHE A 113 17.53 10.75 -23.55
N GLY A 114 16.56 11.42 -24.11
CA GLY A 114 16.28 11.45 -25.55
C GLY A 114 16.97 12.58 -26.35
N GLY A 115 17.96 13.25 -25.77
CA GLY A 115 18.69 14.34 -26.45
C GLY A 115 18.00 15.72 -26.38
N THR A 116 16.78 15.82 -25.85
CA THR A 116 16.04 17.09 -25.73
C THR A 116 15.76 17.39 -24.25
N LEU A 117 16.14 18.57 -23.79
CA LEU A 117 15.86 19.03 -22.45
C LEU A 117 14.35 19.29 -22.27
N LEU A 118 13.77 18.76 -21.20
CA LEU A 118 12.36 18.92 -20.89
C LEU A 118 12.07 20.20 -20.08
N GLY A 119 13.09 20.70 -19.38
CA GLY A 119 12.93 21.76 -18.39
C GLY A 119 12.22 21.28 -17.11
N THR A 120 12.23 22.13 -16.07
CA THR A 120 11.66 21.79 -14.75
C THR A 120 10.21 21.33 -14.84
N VAL A 121 9.33 22.09 -15.49
CA VAL A 121 7.91 21.75 -15.64
C VAL A 121 7.71 20.48 -16.45
N GLY A 122 8.51 20.26 -17.50
CA GLY A 122 8.44 19.05 -18.32
C GLY A 122 8.88 17.81 -17.59
N LEU A 123 9.91 17.91 -16.71
CA LEU A 123 10.33 16.81 -15.84
C LEU A 123 9.26 16.45 -14.82
N ILE A 124 8.74 17.44 -14.08
CA ILE A 124 7.67 17.23 -13.09
C ILE A 124 6.51 16.47 -13.73
N ARG A 125 6.04 16.92 -14.91
CA ARG A 125 4.94 16.23 -15.61
C ARG A 125 5.32 14.81 -16.02
N ALA A 126 6.47 14.61 -16.65
CA ALA A 126 6.88 13.30 -17.15
C ALA A 126 7.01 12.25 -16.02
N TYR A 127 7.60 12.63 -14.89
CA TYR A 127 7.68 11.74 -13.72
C TYR A 127 6.31 11.46 -13.12
N SER A 128 5.46 12.47 -12.96
CA SER A 128 4.08 12.29 -12.48
C SER A 128 3.26 11.40 -13.41
N ASP A 129 3.31 11.67 -14.71
CA ASP A 129 2.51 10.94 -15.71
C ASP A 129 2.96 9.47 -15.83
N ALA A 130 4.27 9.20 -15.73
CA ALA A 130 4.79 7.83 -15.76
C ALA A 130 4.27 6.99 -14.58
N VAL A 131 4.27 7.54 -13.37
CA VAL A 131 3.72 6.85 -12.18
C VAL A 131 2.20 6.73 -12.28
N ALA A 132 1.51 7.79 -12.71
CA ALA A 132 0.06 7.77 -12.89
C ALA A 132 -0.34 6.67 -13.86
N LEU A 133 0.35 6.53 -14.98
CA LEU A 133 0.10 5.49 -15.99
C LEU A 133 0.24 4.09 -15.37
N ALA A 134 1.34 3.80 -14.67
CA ALA A 134 1.56 2.50 -14.05
C ALA A 134 0.48 2.15 -13.00
N VAL A 135 0.05 3.12 -12.21
CA VAL A 135 -1.00 2.90 -11.20
C VAL A 135 -2.37 2.72 -11.84
N ASP A 136 -2.69 3.50 -12.90
CA ASP A 136 -3.96 3.40 -13.61
C ASP A 136 -4.07 2.08 -14.36
N ASP A 137 -2.99 1.61 -14.99
CA ASP A 137 -2.94 0.31 -15.64
C ASP A 137 -3.12 -0.83 -14.62
N ALA A 138 -2.45 -0.75 -13.46
CA ALA A 138 -2.66 -1.70 -12.37
C ALA A 138 -4.12 -1.72 -11.91
N ARG A 139 -4.75 -0.56 -11.76
CA ARG A 139 -6.17 -0.45 -11.36
C ARG A 139 -7.09 -1.07 -12.38
N ASN A 140 -6.89 -0.79 -13.66
CA ASN A 140 -7.70 -1.32 -14.77
C ASN A 140 -7.59 -2.84 -14.90
N GLN A 141 -6.44 -3.40 -14.54
CA GLN A 141 -6.18 -4.84 -14.55
C GLN A 141 -6.56 -5.54 -13.22
N ASN A 142 -7.29 -4.84 -12.33
CA ASN A 142 -7.65 -5.36 -11.01
C ASN A 142 -6.44 -5.70 -10.11
N GLY A 143 -5.31 -5.06 -10.38
CA GLY A 143 -4.02 -5.24 -9.69
C GLY A 143 -3.89 -4.46 -8.38
N LEU A 144 -4.92 -3.70 -7.98
CA LEU A 144 -4.96 -3.02 -6.69
C LEU A 144 -5.96 -3.69 -5.74
N VAL A 145 -5.65 -3.66 -4.45
CA VAL A 145 -6.54 -4.10 -3.37
C VAL A 145 -6.66 -3.01 -2.32
N THR A 146 -7.82 -2.91 -1.71
CA THR A 146 -8.04 -2.02 -0.58
C THR A 146 -7.27 -2.54 0.63
N ARG A 147 -6.60 -1.63 1.33
CA ARG A 147 -6.01 -1.86 2.65
C ARG A 147 -6.95 -1.27 3.69
N GLU A 148 -7.39 -2.09 4.59
CA GLU A 148 -8.24 -1.71 5.70
C GLU A 148 -7.49 -2.00 7.00
N ARG A 149 -7.37 -0.98 7.85
CA ARG A 149 -6.82 -1.18 9.19
C ARG A 149 -7.79 -1.99 10.02
N ARG A 150 -7.30 -3.11 10.57
CA ARG A 150 -8.06 -3.94 11.50
C ARG A 150 -7.38 -4.02 12.84
N GLU A 151 -8.16 -3.94 13.89
CA GLU A 151 -7.73 -4.20 15.26
C GLU A 151 -7.89 -5.67 15.59
N LEU A 152 -6.90 -6.21 16.30
CA LEU A 152 -6.92 -7.60 16.74
C LEU A 152 -7.45 -7.67 18.18
N PHE A 153 -8.45 -8.50 18.39
CA PHE A 153 -8.98 -8.80 19.70
C PHE A 153 -8.78 -10.28 20.01
N ARG A 154 -8.47 -10.57 21.27
CA ARG A 154 -8.40 -11.93 21.80
C ARG A 154 -9.55 -12.14 22.75
N LEU A 155 -10.41 -13.09 22.43
CA LEU A 155 -11.59 -13.45 23.22
C LEU A 155 -11.28 -14.71 24.02
N ALA A 156 -11.36 -14.63 25.35
CA ALA A 156 -11.23 -15.80 26.23
C ALA A 156 -12.61 -16.41 26.43
N LEU A 157 -12.84 -17.59 25.88
CA LEU A 157 -14.14 -18.27 25.87
C LEU A 157 -14.05 -19.60 26.59
N ALA A 158 -15.20 -20.03 27.19
CA ALA A 158 -15.31 -21.41 27.61
C ALA A 158 -15.27 -22.33 26.38
N HIS A 159 -14.69 -23.53 26.52
CA HIS A 159 -14.58 -24.48 25.40
C HIS A 159 -15.93 -24.83 24.77
N SER A 160 -16.99 -24.90 25.58
CA SER A 160 -18.37 -25.16 25.15
C SER A 160 -18.92 -24.05 24.24
N ASP A 161 -18.43 -22.80 24.37
CA ASP A 161 -18.99 -21.64 23.70
C ASP A 161 -18.18 -21.25 22.46
N ALA A 162 -16.92 -21.64 22.40
CA ALA A 162 -15.99 -21.19 21.35
C ALA A 162 -16.55 -21.41 19.93
N GLY A 163 -17.01 -22.59 19.60
CA GLY A 163 -17.56 -22.89 18.28
C GLY A 163 -18.83 -22.11 17.92
N ARG A 164 -19.71 -21.89 18.88
CA ARG A 164 -20.94 -21.11 18.69
C ARG A 164 -20.61 -19.63 18.46
N VAL A 165 -19.75 -19.07 19.30
CA VAL A 165 -19.31 -17.66 19.18
C VAL A 165 -18.57 -17.42 17.86
N GLU A 166 -17.66 -18.31 17.46
CA GLU A 166 -16.98 -18.22 16.17
C GLU A 166 -17.94 -18.22 14.99
N ALA A 167 -18.91 -19.15 14.98
CA ALA A 167 -19.88 -19.24 13.90
C ALA A 167 -20.72 -17.96 13.78
N GLU A 168 -21.17 -17.42 14.92
CA GLU A 168 -21.94 -16.19 14.95
C GLU A 168 -21.13 -14.97 14.51
N LEU A 169 -19.87 -14.84 14.94
CA LEU A 169 -18.98 -13.76 14.50
C LEU A 169 -18.76 -13.81 12.98
N ARG A 170 -18.51 -14.99 12.41
CA ARG A 170 -18.37 -15.16 10.95
C ARG A 170 -19.63 -14.80 10.18
N GLN A 171 -20.82 -15.17 10.69
CA GLN A 171 -22.11 -14.79 10.08
C GLN A 171 -22.29 -13.27 10.01
N HIS A 172 -21.71 -12.52 10.95
CA HIS A 172 -21.75 -11.06 10.98
C HIS A 172 -20.53 -10.40 10.31
N GLY A 173 -19.75 -11.13 9.50
CA GLY A 173 -18.64 -10.59 8.72
C GLY A 173 -17.36 -10.34 9.50
N VAL A 174 -17.26 -10.76 10.77
CA VAL A 174 -16.04 -10.65 11.56
C VAL A 174 -15.04 -11.72 11.10
N THR A 175 -13.80 -11.31 10.85
CA THR A 175 -12.73 -12.23 10.48
C THR A 175 -12.19 -12.94 11.71
N VAL A 176 -12.40 -14.25 11.82
CA VAL A 176 -11.79 -15.10 12.84
C VAL A 176 -10.49 -15.68 12.29
N LEU A 177 -9.37 -15.29 12.89
CA LEU A 177 -8.01 -15.69 12.47
C LEU A 177 -7.65 -17.10 12.97
N GLY A 178 -8.13 -17.47 14.15
CA GLY A 178 -7.90 -18.80 14.72
C GLY A 178 -8.30 -18.89 16.19
N THR A 179 -8.32 -20.11 16.72
CA THR A 179 -8.57 -20.39 18.14
C THR A 179 -7.51 -21.32 18.69
N GLU A 180 -6.88 -20.91 19.77
CA GLU A 180 -5.92 -21.68 20.55
C GLU A 180 -6.64 -22.29 21.76
N TYR A 181 -6.50 -23.59 21.97
CA TYR A 181 -7.13 -24.31 23.05
C TYR A 181 -6.14 -24.60 24.19
N GLY A 182 -6.44 -24.05 25.37
CA GLY A 182 -5.67 -24.22 26.62
C GLY A 182 -6.62 -24.37 27.80
N ALA A 183 -6.37 -23.68 28.90
CA ALA A 183 -7.33 -23.62 30.02
C ALA A 183 -8.67 -22.98 29.60
N LEU A 184 -8.60 -22.04 28.66
CA LEU A 184 -9.73 -21.46 27.93
C LEU A 184 -9.45 -21.57 26.42
N ALA A 185 -10.47 -21.43 25.59
CA ALA A 185 -10.35 -21.23 24.17
C ALA A 185 -10.08 -19.75 23.90
N ILE A 186 -8.91 -19.43 23.35
CA ILE A 186 -8.53 -18.05 23.00
C ILE A 186 -8.75 -17.86 21.51
N THR A 187 -9.85 -17.22 21.15
CA THR A 187 -10.18 -16.90 19.76
C THR A 187 -9.64 -15.53 19.39
N THR A 188 -8.81 -15.45 18.34
CA THR A 188 -8.29 -14.19 17.79
C THR A 188 -9.16 -13.75 16.64
N ILE A 189 -9.64 -12.52 16.69
CA ILE A 189 -10.48 -11.90 15.66
C ILE A 189 -9.83 -10.61 15.14
N ALA A 190 -10.07 -10.29 13.87
CA ALA A 190 -9.69 -9.04 13.26
C ALA A 190 -10.95 -8.24 12.88
N VAL A 191 -11.05 -7.03 13.40
CA VAL A 191 -12.22 -6.16 13.28
C VAL A 191 -11.80 -4.82 12.70
N ALA A 192 -12.56 -4.27 11.76
CA ALA A 192 -12.35 -2.90 11.33
C ALA A 192 -12.48 -1.95 12.55
N ALA A 193 -11.59 -0.96 12.65
CA ALA A 193 -11.57 -0.05 13.80
C ALA A 193 -12.93 0.65 14.02
N ALA A 194 -13.67 0.93 12.93
CA ALA A 194 -15.00 1.52 13.00
C ALA A 194 -16.05 0.60 13.65
N ASP A 195 -15.85 -0.71 13.59
CA ASP A 195 -16.82 -1.71 14.04
C ASP A 195 -16.47 -2.31 15.42
N ALA A 196 -15.31 -1.93 15.97
CA ALA A 196 -14.78 -2.52 17.21
C ALA A 196 -15.77 -2.45 18.39
N ALA A 197 -16.42 -1.30 18.60
CA ALA A 197 -17.41 -1.13 19.67
C ALA A 197 -18.64 -2.03 19.47
N ALA A 198 -19.19 -2.08 18.26
CA ALA A 198 -20.36 -2.90 17.94
C ALA A 198 -20.08 -4.40 18.07
N VAL A 199 -18.88 -4.84 17.69
CA VAL A 199 -18.42 -6.23 17.86
C VAL A 199 -18.23 -6.55 19.34
N GLY A 200 -17.69 -5.63 20.14
CA GLY A 200 -17.56 -5.79 21.60
C GLY A 200 -18.91 -6.01 22.29
N GLU A 201 -19.90 -5.16 21.99
CA GLU A 201 -21.27 -5.30 22.53
C GLU A 201 -21.90 -6.65 22.12
N ARG A 202 -21.69 -7.07 20.89
CA ARG A 202 -22.20 -8.34 20.38
C ARG A 202 -21.57 -9.52 21.11
N VAL A 203 -20.25 -9.53 21.28
CA VAL A 203 -19.55 -10.59 22.01
C VAL A 203 -20.08 -10.69 23.43
N ALA A 204 -20.23 -9.56 24.13
CA ALA A 204 -20.82 -9.53 25.47
C ALA A 204 -22.23 -10.13 25.49
N GLY A 205 -23.07 -9.80 24.50
CA GLY A 205 -24.43 -10.36 24.38
C GLY A 205 -24.46 -11.87 24.14
N ILE A 206 -23.53 -12.42 23.37
CA ILE A 206 -23.44 -13.86 23.06
C ILE A 206 -22.93 -14.67 24.26
N THR A 207 -21.99 -14.09 24.99
CA THR A 207 -21.33 -14.77 26.14
C THR A 207 -22.07 -14.58 27.46
N SER A 208 -23.17 -13.80 27.46
CA SER A 208 -23.94 -13.43 28.67
C SER A 208 -23.11 -12.62 29.70
N GLY A 209 -22.17 -11.84 29.23
CA GLY A 209 -21.31 -10.97 30.04
C GLY A 209 -19.92 -11.52 30.21
#